data_363f9f3e21190175a9119d3988ca3811
#
_entry.id   363f9f3e21190175a9119d3988ca3811
#
_cell.length_a   1.000
_cell.length_b   1.000
_cell.length_c   1.000
_cell.angle_alpha   90.00
_cell.angle_beta   90.00
_cell.angle_gamma   90.00
#
_symmetry.space_group_name_H-M   'P 1'
#
loop_
_entity.id
_entity.type
_entity.pdbx_description
1 polymer ?
#
loop_
_entity_poly.entity_id
_entity_poly.type
_entity_poly.pdbx_seq_one_letter_code
_entity_poly.pdbx_strand_id
1 'polypeptide(L)'
;MTTSAQQITANQINAQKSTGPLTESGKNTVAKNALKHGLFCQQLILSNENSDDFSALLQNLESSLNPTNGLEQSLVERIAVTLWRQARLVRAETAQIQLNSQPSAITSEVNRTINDGWVPTHTITEEDLTPFNPETLQWCRSIIAEQESLGSNRTIEMSTLKKNAPLTYRQLSEEAADEQQSIEQYLAEWDDPKQYFTELTQYCKKQIKQAELNPKILEIAEQVRTKNTLLCEKDLQRFSKYQVMLDNELYKAIKALRDAQAWRLKTTKSNDTVNGFVLESD
;
A
#
# COMPACT_ATOMS: atom_id res chain seq x y z
N MET A 1 -4.64 31.80 -2.98
CA MET A 1 -5.58 32.53 -2.08
C MET A 1 -4.78 33.11 -0.94
N THR A 2 -4.76 34.43 -0.80
CA THR A 2 -4.05 35.12 0.30
C THR A 2 -4.91 35.09 1.56
N THR A 3 -4.33 34.63 2.66
CA THR A 3 -5.01 34.57 3.97
C THR A 3 -5.40 35.98 4.42
N SER A 4 -6.64 36.21 4.82
CA SER A 4 -7.09 37.52 5.23
C SER A 4 -6.41 37.96 6.54
N ALA A 5 -6.26 39.30 6.77
CA ALA A 5 -5.67 39.83 7.99
C ALA A 5 -6.40 39.36 9.27
N GLN A 6 -7.72 39.20 9.20
CA GLN A 6 -8.53 38.63 10.28
C GLN A 6 -8.20 37.17 10.58
N GLN A 7 -7.96 36.36 9.56
CA GLN A 7 -7.51 34.94 9.72
C GLN A 7 -6.11 34.87 10.34
N ILE A 8 -5.21 35.75 9.94
CA ILE A 8 -3.84 35.82 10.52
C ILE A 8 -3.92 36.16 12.00
N THR A 9 -4.71 37.14 12.39
CA THR A 9 -4.89 37.55 13.80
C THR A 9 -5.56 36.43 14.62
N ALA A 10 -6.60 35.78 14.08
CA ALA A 10 -7.24 34.62 14.72
C ALA A 10 -6.28 33.45 14.91
N ASN A 11 -5.45 33.14 13.91
CA ASN A 11 -4.46 32.08 13.99
C ASN A 11 -3.36 32.40 15.02
N GLN A 12 -2.91 33.64 15.12
CA GLN A 12 -1.94 34.07 16.15
C GLN A 12 -2.51 33.95 17.57
N ILE A 13 -3.76 34.34 17.79
CA ILE A 13 -4.45 34.21 19.09
C ILE A 13 -4.64 32.72 19.44
N ASN A 14 -5.03 31.89 18.47
CA ASN A 14 -5.20 30.45 18.67
C ASN A 14 -3.84 29.76 18.94
N ALA A 15 -2.78 30.16 18.27
CA ALA A 15 -1.42 29.64 18.51
C ALA A 15 -0.93 29.94 19.93
N GLN A 16 -1.22 31.13 20.47
CA GLN A 16 -0.89 31.51 21.85
C GLN A 16 -1.70 30.72 22.89
N LYS A 17 -2.92 30.30 22.56
CA LYS A 17 -3.78 29.46 23.41
C LYS A 17 -3.50 27.96 23.30
N SER A 18 -2.78 27.55 22.27
CA SER A 18 -2.47 26.15 21.99
C SER A 18 -1.24 25.70 22.79
N THR A 19 -1.47 25.17 23.98
CA THR A 19 -0.40 24.68 24.87
C THR A 19 0.02 23.24 24.63
N GLY A 20 -0.51 22.58 23.59
CA GLY A 20 -0.29 21.16 23.34
C GLY A 20 -0.99 20.26 24.39
N PRO A 21 -0.77 18.93 24.35
CA PRO A 21 -1.39 18.01 25.31
C PRO A 21 -0.81 18.19 26.70
N LEU A 22 -1.65 18.55 27.67
CA LEU A 22 -1.25 18.75 29.07
C LEU A 22 -1.25 17.44 29.88
N THR A 23 -2.09 16.47 29.51
CA THR A 23 -2.21 15.19 30.20
C THR A 23 -1.16 14.18 29.73
N GLU A 24 -0.69 13.30 30.61
CA GLU A 24 0.22 12.19 30.26
C GLU A 24 -0.36 11.28 29.17
N SER A 25 -1.67 10.99 29.21
CA SER A 25 -2.37 10.24 28.16
C SER A 25 -2.35 10.98 26.81
N GLY A 26 -2.54 12.30 26.80
CA GLY A 26 -2.46 13.14 25.62
C GLY A 26 -1.04 13.19 25.04
N LYS A 27 -0.02 13.35 25.90
CA LYS A 27 1.39 13.30 25.50
C LYS A 27 1.76 11.94 24.90
N ASN A 28 1.31 10.84 25.53
CA ASN A 28 1.53 9.48 25.02
C ASN A 28 0.81 9.25 23.68
N THR A 29 -0.37 9.81 23.48
CA THR A 29 -1.10 9.73 22.20
C THR A 29 -0.34 10.47 21.09
N VAL A 30 0.15 11.69 21.37
CA VAL A 30 0.96 12.46 20.41
C VAL A 30 2.28 11.76 20.14
N ALA A 31 2.96 11.22 21.17
CA ALA A 31 4.18 10.43 21.03
C ALA A 31 3.96 9.17 20.18
N LYS A 32 2.86 8.44 20.40
CA LYS A 32 2.47 7.27 19.58
C LYS A 32 2.16 7.66 18.13
N ASN A 33 1.51 8.80 17.89
CA ASN A 33 1.27 9.31 16.55
C ASN A 33 2.57 9.73 15.85
N ALA A 34 3.51 10.32 16.56
CA ALA A 34 4.85 10.62 16.08
C ALA A 34 5.64 9.33 15.77
N LEU A 35 5.52 8.31 16.63
CA LEU A 35 6.12 6.99 16.43
C LEU A 35 5.54 6.27 15.20
N LYS A 36 4.24 6.38 14.97
CA LYS A 36 3.56 5.75 13.82
C LYS A 36 4.13 6.21 12.47
N HIS A 37 4.65 7.43 12.41
CA HIS A 37 5.30 7.96 11.20
C HIS A 37 6.83 8.01 11.29
N GLY A 38 7.42 7.82 12.49
CA GLY A 38 8.86 7.74 12.74
C GLY A 38 9.70 8.99 12.38
N LEU A 39 9.09 10.01 11.77
CA LEU A 39 9.77 11.20 11.24
C LEU A 39 10.15 12.21 12.32
N PHE A 40 9.37 12.27 13.42
CA PHE A 40 9.58 13.16 14.57
C PHE A 40 9.80 12.39 15.87
N CYS A 41 10.12 11.09 15.78
CA CYS A 41 10.44 10.29 16.94
C CYS A 41 11.70 10.84 17.61
N GLN A 42 11.69 10.94 18.96
CA GLN A 42 12.90 11.23 19.73
C GLN A 42 13.95 10.14 19.56
N GLN A 43 13.52 8.93 19.25
CA GLN A 43 14.38 7.80 18.95
C GLN A 43 14.88 7.92 17.51
N LEU A 44 16.18 8.18 17.34
CA LEU A 44 16.81 8.38 16.04
C LEU A 44 16.70 7.14 15.15
N ILE A 45 16.87 5.95 15.73
CA ILE A 45 16.86 4.66 15.04
C ILE A 45 15.65 3.88 15.54
N LEU A 46 14.78 3.42 14.63
CA LEU A 46 13.61 2.61 14.95
C LEU A 46 14.03 1.13 15.10
N SER A 47 13.19 0.33 15.79
CA SER A 47 13.46 -1.09 16.03
C SER A 47 13.61 -1.93 14.75
N ASN A 48 13.07 -1.47 13.65
CA ASN A 48 13.16 -2.09 12.31
C ASN A 48 14.26 -1.47 11.43
N GLU A 49 15.08 -0.59 11.97
CA GLU A 49 16.22 0.03 11.28
C GLU A 49 17.55 -0.51 11.82
N ASN A 50 18.56 -0.57 10.96
CA ASN A 50 19.90 -1.00 11.32
C ASN A 50 20.73 0.19 11.77
N SER A 51 21.27 0.12 12.99
CA SER A 51 22.17 1.14 13.56
C SER A 51 23.49 1.26 12.81
N ASP A 52 23.96 0.16 12.22
CA ASP A 52 25.23 0.14 11.48
C ASP A 52 25.15 0.95 10.19
N ASP A 53 24.00 0.92 9.53
CA ASP A 53 23.75 1.73 8.32
C ASP A 53 23.78 3.23 8.63
N PHE A 54 23.22 3.64 9.78
CA PHE A 54 23.30 5.03 10.22
C PHE A 54 24.73 5.42 10.59
N SER A 55 25.45 4.54 11.27
CA SER A 55 26.86 4.76 11.65
C SER A 55 27.75 4.91 10.41
N ALA A 56 27.53 4.07 9.41
CA ALA A 56 28.22 4.15 8.11
C ALA A 56 27.92 5.47 7.37
N LEU A 57 26.65 5.91 7.38
CA LEU A 57 26.27 7.21 6.81
C LEU A 57 26.99 8.36 7.51
N LEU A 58 27.00 8.37 8.84
CA LEU A 58 27.67 9.40 9.63
C LEU A 58 29.18 9.42 9.36
N GLN A 59 29.85 8.28 9.38
CA GLN A 59 31.28 8.14 9.11
C GLN A 59 31.65 8.62 7.69
N ASN A 60 30.83 8.30 6.69
CA ASN A 60 31.01 8.78 5.33
C ASN A 60 30.90 10.33 5.21
N LEU A 61 29.94 10.91 5.96
CA LEU A 61 29.81 12.36 6.01
C LEU A 61 30.97 13.03 6.76
N GLU A 62 31.41 12.49 7.88
CA GLU A 62 32.55 12.98 8.63
C GLU A 62 33.84 12.97 7.77
N SER A 63 34.08 11.86 7.06
CA SER A 63 35.26 11.74 6.18
C SER A 63 35.20 12.71 4.99
N SER A 64 33.99 12.97 4.45
CA SER A 64 33.81 13.85 3.29
C SER A 64 33.81 15.33 3.65
N LEU A 65 33.23 15.70 4.80
CA LEU A 65 33.02 17.08 5.25
C LEU A 65 34.14 17.57 6.17
N ASN A 66 34.97 16.66 6.71
CA ASN A 66 36.14 16.89 7.51
C ASN A 66 35.93 17.91 8.65
N PRO A 67 35.00 17.66 9.61
CA PRO A 67 34.76 18.56 10.73
C PRO A 67 35.97 18.54 11.68
N THR A 68 36.44 19.71 12.11
CA THR A 68 37.62 19.82 12.96
C THR A 68 37.31 20.27 14.39
N ASN A 69 36.11 20.71 14.67
CA ASN A 69 35.68 21.13 16.02
C ASN A 69 34.28 20.61 16.34
N GLY A 70 33.92 20.68 17.63
CA GLY A 70 32.63 20.13 18.10
C GLY A 70 31.38 20.78 17.47
N LEU A 71 31.46 22.07 17.05
CA LEU A 71 30.35 22.72 16.36
C LEU A 71 30.17 22.12 14.96
N GLU A 72 31.27 21.98 14.20
CA GLU A 72 31.23 21.38 12.87
C GLU A 72 30.76 19.92 12.95
N GLN A 73 31.21 19.17 13.95
CA GLN A 73 30.79 17.79 14.18
C GLN A 73 29.29 17.68 14.48
N SER A 74 28.75 18.54 15.35
CA SER A 74 27.30 18.60 15.63
C SER A 74 26.48 18.96 14.38
N LEU A 75 27.01 19.80 13.48
CA LEU A 75 26.34 20.13 12.22
C LEU A 75 26.38 18.96 11.22
N VAL A 76 27.47 18.20 11.16
CA VAL A 76 27.56 16.96 10.36
C VAL A 76 26.60 15.90 10.87
N GLU A 77 26.52 15.69 12.20
CA GLU A 77 25.51 14.80 12.80
C GLU A 77 24.09 15.23 12.45
N ARG A 78 23.79 16.51 12.48
CA ARG A 78 22.47 17.05 12.08
C ARG A 78 22.17 16.79 10.63
N ILE A 79 23.15 16.89 9.72
CA ILE A 79 23.02 16.53 8.30
C ILE A 79 22.71 15.03 8.17
N ALA A 80 23.46 14.16 8.86
CA ALA A 80 23.26 12.73 8.86
C ALA A 80 21.84 12.33 9.33
N VAL A 81 21.40 12.92 10.45
CA VAL A 81 20.04 12.71 10.98
C VAL A 81 18.97 13.12 9.98
N THR A 82 19.15 14.25 9.30
CA THR A 82 18.17 14.75 8.34
C THR A 82 18.12 13.84 7.11
N LEU A 83 19.25 13.42 6.56
CA LEU A 83 19.33 12.47 5.43
C LEU A 83 18.73 11.11 5.80
N TRP A 84 18.97 10.62 7.05
CA TRP A 84 18.36 9.39 7.53
C TRP A 84 16.82 9.47 7.59
N ARG A 85 16.29 10.62 8.05
CA ARG A 85 14.86 10.87 8.07
C ARG A 85 14.26 11.00 6.67
N GLN A 86 14.99 11.58 5.70
CA GLN A 86 14.56 11.62 4.29
C GLN A 86 14.48 10.20 3.69
N ALA A 87 15.49 9.37 3.92
CA ALA A 87 15.47 7.97 3.48
C ALA A 87 14.31 7.18 4.09
N ARG A 88 13.97 7.44 5.37
CA ARG A 88 12.80 6.88 6.04
C ARG A 88 11.49 7.35 5.41
N LEU A 89 11.41 8.62 5.03
CA LEU A 89 10.23 9.18 4.35
C LEU A 89 9.96 8.46 3.03
N VAL A 90 10.98 8.26 2.21
CA VAL A 90 10.89 7.53 0.93
C VAL A 90 10.44 6.07 1.16
N ARG A 91 11.00 5.39 2.16
CA ARG A 91 10.57 4.02 2.53
C ARG A 91 9.09 3.98 2.96
N ALA A 92 8.66 4.97 3.74
CA ALA A 92 7.27 5.05 4.20
C ALA A 92 6.29 5.33 3.05
N GLU A 93 6.67 6.20 2.10
CA GLU A 93 5.92 6.45 0.88
C GLU A 93 5.78 5.18 0.04
N THR A 94 6.90 4.49 -0.21
CA THR A 94 6.91 3.22 -0.94
C THR A 94 6.02 2.18 -0.27
N ALA A 95 6.12 2.04 1.04
CA ALA A 95 5.29 1.10 1.81
C ALA A 95 3.79 1.44 1.70
N GLN A 96 3.42 2.72 1.70
CA GLN A 96 2.03 3.15 1.52
C GLN A 96 1.50 2.80 0.12
N ILE A 97 2.29 3.02 -0.92
CA ILE A 97 1.95 2.64 -2.31
C ILE A 97 1.79 1.11 -2.41
N GLN A 98 2.69 0.33 -1.81
CA GLN A 98 2.60 -1.13 -1.78
C GLN A 98 1.34 -1.62 -1.08
N LEU A 99 0.96 -1.01 0.05
CA LEU A 99 -0.28 -1.33 0.76
C LEU A 99 -1.52 -1.06 -0.10
N ASN A 100 -1.55 0.06 -0.81
CA ASN A 100 -2.63 0.42 -1.72
C ASN A 100 -2.71 -0.51 -2.94
N SER A 101 -1.62 -1.18 -3.29
CA SER A 101 -1.52 -2.10 -4.43
C SER A 101 -1.81 -3.56 -4.07
N GLN A 102 -2.11 -3.87 -2.81
CA GLN A 102 -2.47 -5.23 -2.40
C GLN A 102 -3.82 -5.65 -3.02
N PRO A 103 -4.00 -6.94 -3.35
CA PRO A 103 -5.23 -7.45 -3.95
C PRO A 103 -6.49 -7.07 -3.17
N SER A 104 -6.45 -7.18 -1.83
CA SER A 104 -7.57 -6.81 -0.95
C SER A 104 -7.93 -5.31 -1.02
N ALA A 105 -6.95 -4.42 -1.14
CA ALA A 105 -7.18 -2.99 -1.31
C ALA A 105 -7.80 -2.69 -2.68
N ILE A 106 -7.29 -3.35 -3.74
CA ILE A 106 -7.83 -3.24 -5.10
C ILE A 106 -9.27 -3.74 -5.12
N THR A 107 -9.55 -4.92 -4.57
CA THR A 107 -10.89 -5.51 -4.51
C THR A 107 -11.88 -4.59 -3.79
N SER A 108 -11.48 -4.01 -2.67
CA SER A 108 -12.31 -3.06 -1.90
C SER A 108 -12.66 -1.82 -2.72
N GLU A 109 -11.69 -1.25 -3.44
CA GLU A 109 -11.88 -0.06 -4.28
C GLU A 109 -12.70 -0.38 -5.54
N VAL A 110 -12.49 -1.55 -6.16
CA VAL A 110 -13.29 -2.05 -7.29
C VAL A 110 -14.75 -2.20 -6.87
N ASN A 111 -15.02 -2.86 -5.73
CA ASN A 111 -16.38 -3.00 -5.19
C ASN A 111 -17.03 -1.64 -4.95
N ARG A 112 -16.29 -0.66 -4.41
CA ARG A 112 -16.79 0.70 -4.20
C ARG A 112 -17.14 1.38 -5.54
N THR A 113 -16.27 1.29 -6.52
CA THR A 113 -16.45 1.91 -7.85
C THR A 113 -17.65 1.31 -8.59
N ILE A 114 -17.84 0.00 -8.47
CA ILE A 114 -18.96 -0.71 -9.10
C ILE A 114 -20.28 -0.37 -8.43
N ASN A 115 -20.34 -0.28 -7.10
CA ASN A 115 -21.56 0.04 -6.36
C ASN A 115 -22.09 1.46 -6.66
N ASP A 116 -21.21 2.39 -7.04
CA ASP A 116 -21.58 3.76 -7.40
C ASP A 116 -22.30 3.88 -8.77
N GLY A 117 -22.25 2.86 -9.63
CA GLY A 117 -22.83 2.95 -10.98
C GLY A 117 -23.37 1.66 -11.58
N TRP A 118 -23.17 0.53 -10.96
CA TRP A 118 -23.53 -0.76 -11.50
C TRP A 118 -23.63 -1.80 -10.38
N VAL A 119 -24.73 -2.55 -10.33
CA VAL A 119 -24.96 -3.55 -9.29
C VAL A 119 -24.50 -4.92 -9.78
N PRO A 120 -23.35 -5.44 -9.34
CA PRO A 120 -22.97 -6.82 -9.61
C PRO A 120 -23.89 -7.76 -8.81
N THR A 121 -24.07 -8.95 -9.33
CA THR A 121 -24.88 -9.99 -8.68
C THR A 121 -24.20 -10.62 -7.45
N HIS A 122 -22.93 -10.30 -7.22
CA HIS A 122 -22.13 -10.76 -6.08
C HIS A 122 -21.05 -9.72 -5.75
N THR A 123 -20.51 -9.81 -4.56
CA THR A 123 -19.34 -9.03 -4.15
C THR A 123 -18.10 -9.55 -4.89
N ILE A 124 -17.35 -8.64 -5.51
CA ILE A 124 -16.10 -8.97 -6.21
C ILE A 124 -15.06 -9.44 -5.20
N THR A 125 -14.43 -10.57 -5.49
CA THR A 125 -13.37 -11.20 -4.70
C THR A 125 -12.00 -11.06 -5.40
N GLU A 126 -10.93 -11.51 -4.77
CA GLU A 126 -9.60 -11.52 -5.39
C GLU A 126 -9.53 -12.46 -6.61
N GLU A 127 -10.32 -13.51 -6.64
CA GLU A 127 -10.42 -14.44 -7.76
C GLU A 127 -10.97 -13.75 -9.01
N ASP A 128 -11.91 -12.82 -8.86
CA ASP A 128 -12.50 -12.06 -9.95
C ASP A 128 -11.50 -11.07 -10.59
N LEU A 129 -10.37 -10.81 -9.93
CA LEU A 129 -9.28 -9.96 -10.44
C LEU A 129 -8.32 -10.71 -11.37
N THR A 130 -8.61 -11.96 -11.69
CA THR A 130 -7.89 -12.77 -12.67
C THR A 130 -8.77 -13.05 -13.90
N PRO A 131 -8.19 -13.26 -15.09
CA PRO A 131 -8.96 -13.65 -16.26
C PRO A 131 -9.74 -14.94 -16.01
N PHE A 132 -11.02 -14.94 -16.39
CA PHE A 132 -11.85 -16.13 -16.26
C PHE A 132 -11.31 -17.27 -17.14
N ASN A 133 -11.29 -18.50 -16.60
CA ASN A 133 -10.78 -19.65 -17.33
C ASN A 133 -11.71 -20.01 -18.52
N PRO A 134 -11.22 -19.94 -19.77
CA PRO A 134 -12.03 -20.23 -20.95
C PRO A 134 -12.50 -21.69 -21.01
N GLU A 135 -11.74 -22.64 -20.43
CA GLU A 135 -12.13 -24.06 -20.38
C GLU A 135 -13.35 -24.26 -19.50
N THR A 136 -13.39 -23.60 -18.32
CA THR A 136 -14.56 -23.62 -17.43
C THR A 136 -15.78 -23.01 -18.13
N LEU A 137 -15.61 -21.93 -18.87
CA LEU A 137 -16.70 -21.30 -19.63
C LEU A 137 -17.24 -22.25 -20.69
N GLN A 138 -16.35 -22.90 -21.44
CA GLN A 138 -16.74 -23.87 -22.48
C GLN A 138 -17.44 -25.07 -21.85
N TRP A 139 -16.93 -25.61 -20.75
CA TRP A 139 -17.55 -26.68 -20.02
C TRP A 139 -18.97 -26.32 -19.54
N CYS A 140 -19.15 -25.15 -18.91
CA CYS A 140 -20.46 -24.67 -18.48
C CYS A 140 -21.46 -24.59 -19.64
N ARG A 141 -21.03 -24.05 -20.80
CA ARG A 141 -21.88 -23.97 -21.99
C ARG A 141 -22.29 -25.35 -22.50
N SER A 142 -21.35 -26.30 -22.49
CA SER A 142 -21.61 -27.68 -22.90
C SER A 142 -22.59 -28.39 -21.97
N ILE A 143 -22.44 -28.23 -20.65
CA ILE A 143 -23.38 -28.77 -19.65
C ILE A 143 -24.79 -28.22 -19.88
N ILE A 144 -24.94 -26.92 -20.11
CA ILE A 144 -26.26 -26.32 -20.37
C ILE A 144 -26.86 -26.89 -21.65
N ALA A 145 -26.09 -27.02 -22.72
CA ALA A 145 -26.56 -27.61 -23.99
C ALA A 145 -27.00 -29.07 -23.81
N GLU A 146 -26.27 -29.89 -23.04
CA GLU A 146 -26.67 -31.23 -22.69
C GLU A 146 -27.99 -31.27 -21.92
N GLN A 147 -28.14 -30.39 -20.90
CA GLN A 147 -29.36 -30.31 -20.10
C GLN A 147 -30.59 -29.87 -20.95
N GLU A 148 -30.41 -28.94 -21.87
CA GLU A 148 -31.46 -28.51 -22.80
C GLU A 148 -31.87 -29.65 -23.76
N SER A 149 -30.91 -30.48 -24.22
CA SER A 149 -31.17 -31.61 -25.10
C SER A 149 -31.96 -32.75 -24.43
N LEU A 150 -31.83 -32.91 -23.10
CA LEU A 150 -32.57 -33.90 -22.32
C LEU A 150 -34.04 -33.57 -22.17
N GLY A 151 -34.44 -32.30 -22.38
CA GLY A 151 -35.84 -31.86 -22.33
C GLY A 151 -36.48 -31.98 -20.95
N SER A 152 -37.81 -31.72 -20.90
CA SER A 152 -38.58 -31.71 -19.65
C SER A 152 -38.95 -33.13 -19.14
N ASN A 153 -38.85 -34.18 -19.97
CA ASN A 153 -39.17 -35.56 -19.62
C ASN A 153 -37.97 -36.24 -18.93
N ARG A 154 -37.79 -35.94 -17.67
CA ARG A 154 -36.66 -36.40 -16.85
C ARG A 154 -37.00 -37.64 -16.01
N THR A 155 -37.35 -38.73 -16.67
CA THR A 155 -37.08 -40.03 -16.07
C THR A 155 -35.66 -40.37 -16.41
N ILE A 156 -34.72 -40.06 -15.53
CA ILE A 156 -33.28 -40.14 -15.84
C ILE A 156 -32.84 -41.59 -15.63
N GLU A 157 -32.97 -42.40 -16.69
CA GLU A 157 -32.21 -43.66 -16.75
C GLU A 157 -30.71 -43.30 -16.93
N MET A 158 -29.85 -43.88 -16.09
CA MET A 158 -28.40 -43.62 -16.11
C MET A 158 -27.77 -43.92 -17.46
N SER A 159 -28.32 -44.95 -18.17
CA SER A 159 -27.93 -45.30 -19.53
C SER A 159 -28.17 -44.17 -20.54
N THR A 160 -29.30 -43.52 -20.41
CA THR A 160 -29.72 -42.39 -21.25
C THR A 160 -28.90 -41.13 -20.92
N LEU A 161 -28.66 -40.86 -19.63
CA LEU A 161 -27.83 -39.75 -19.19
C LEU A 161 -26.40 -39.92 -19.73
N LYS A 162 -25.80 -41.09 -19.57
CA LYS A 162 -24.45 -41.38 -20.07
C LYS A 162 -24.31 -41.22 -21.58
N LYS A 163 -25.37 -41.50 -22.33
CA LYS A 163 -25.37 -41.44 -23.80
C LYS A 163 -25.61 -40.00 -24.30
N ASN A 164 -26.58 -39.29 -23.72
CA ASN A 164 -27.09 -38.02 -24.25
C ASN A 164 -26.51 -36.80 -23.52
N ALA A 165 -25.94 -36.98 -22.32
CA ALA A 165 -25.33 -35.92 -21.51
C ALA A 165 -24.05 -36.44 -20.83
N PRO A 166 -23.03 -36.79 -21.61
CA PRO A 166 -21.82 -37.44 -21.09
C PRO A 166 -21.00 -36.57 -20.13
N LEU A 167 -20.98 -35.26 -20.33
CA LEU A 167 -20.28 -34.33 -19.40
C LEU A 167 -21.01 -34.20 -18.07
N THR A 168 -22.32 -34.09 -18.12
CA THR A 168 -23.18 -34.10 -16.91
C THR A 168 -23.06 -35.42 -16.16
N TYR A 169 -23.06 -36.55 -16.84
CA TYR A 169 -22.87 -37.87 -16.24
C TYR A 169 -21.49 -37.99 -15.57
N ARG A 170 -20.45 -37.50 -16.24
CA ARG A 170 -19.08 -37.47 -15.71
C ARG A 170 -18.99 -36.61 -14.44
N GLN A 171 -19.52 -35.42 -14.46
CA GLN A 171 -19.54 -34.53 -13.29
C GLN A 171 -20.25 -35.20 -12.09
N LEU A 172 -21.42 -35.76 -12.33
CA LEU A 172 -22.18 -36.51 -11.29
C LEU A 172 -21.39 -37.69 -10.75
N SER A 173 -20.66 -38.41 -11.65
CA SER A 173 -19.83 -39.55 -11.25
C SER A 173 -18.63 -39.14 -10.40
N GLU A 174 -18.01 -38.01 -10.72
CA GLU A 174 -16.89 -37.43 -9.97
C GLU A 174 -17.33 -37.00 -8.60
N GLU A 175 -18.45 -36.25 -8.49
CA GLU A 175 -19.00 -35.79 -7.20
C GLU A 175 -19.44 -36.96 -6.29
N ALA A 176 -20.09 -37.99 -6.85
CA ALA A 176 -20.45 -39.19 -6.11
C ALA A 176 -19.22 -39.96 -5.61
N ALA A 177 -18.17 -40.02 -6.42
CA ALA A 177 -16.92 -40.67 -6.05
C ALA A 177 -16.17 -39.93 -4.95
N ASP A 178 -16.19 -38.61 -4.94
CA ASP A 178 -15.58 -37.75 -3.89
C ASP A 178 -16.26 -38.02 -2.53
N GLU A 179 -17.58 -38.27 -2.52
CA GLU A 179 -18.34 -38.65 -1.31
C GLU A 179 -18.28 -40.17 -1.02
N GLN A 180 -17.51 -40.94 -1.78
CA GLN A 180 -17.39 -42.40 -1.64
C GLN A 180 -18.72 -43.18 -1.81
N GLN A 181 -19.61 -42.65 -2.64
CA GLN A 181 -20.97 -43.21 -2.87
C GLN A 181 -21.15 -43.66 -4.30
N SER A 182 -22.19 -44.52 -4.55
CA SER A 182 -22.67 -44.73 -5.91
C SER A 182 -23.49 -43.52 -6.38
N ILE A 183 -23.62 -43.34 -7.69
CA ILE A 183 -24.44 -42.25 -8.26
C ILE A 183 -25.89 -42.32 -7.76
N GLU A 184 -26.43 -43.54 -7.63
CA GLU A 184 -27.81 -43.73 -7.13
C GLU A 184 -27.94 -43.33 -5.67
N GLN A 185 -26.94 -43.64 -4.82
CA GLN A 185 -26.91 -43.22 -3.40
C GLN A 185 -26.76 -41.71 -3.30
N TYR A 186 -25.85 -41.10 -4.05
CA TYR A 186 -25.65 -39.66 -4.07
C TYR A 186 -26.92 -38.90 -4.48
N LEU A 187 -27.59 -39.36 -5.55
CA LEU A 187 -28.86 -38.75 -5.98
C LEU A 187 -30.04 -39.01 -5.03
N ALA A 188 -30.01 -40.09 -4.21
CA ALA A 188 -31.03 -40.36 -3.22
C ALA A 188 -30.96 -39.44 -2.01
N GLU A 189 -29.86 -38.71 -1.81
CA GLU A 189 -29.75 -37.67 -0.76
C GLU A 189 -30.53 -36.39 -1.11
N TRP A 190 -30.86 -36.23 -2.39
CA TRP A 190 -31.64 -35.09 -2.89
C TRP A 190 -33.13 -35.38 -2.74
N ASP A 191 -33.94 -34.43 -2.27
CA ASP A 191 -35.42 -34.57 -2.16
C ASP A 191 -36.04 -34.95 -3.52
N ASP A 192 -35.51 -34.38 -4.62
CA ASP A 192 -35.80 -34.75 -6.02
C ASP A 192 -34.48 -34.80 -6.78
N PRO A 193 -34.11 -35.97 -7.40
CA PRO A 193 -32.94 -36.06 -8.28
C PRO A 193 -32.86 -35.00 -9.36
N LYS A 194 -33.99 -34.41 -9.80
CA LYS A 194 -34.06 -33.30 -10.73
C LYS A 194 -33.48 -32.01 -10.17
N GLN A 195 -33.46 -31.86 -8.86
CA GLN A 195 -32.91 -30.69 -8.18
C GLN A 195 -31.41 -30.58 -8.47
N TYR A 196 -30.64 -31.67 -8.41
CA TYR A 196 -29.22 -31.68 -8.78
C TYR A 196 -28.96 -31.06 -10.15
N PHE A 197 -29.69 -31.47 -11.18
CA PHE A 197 -29.51 -30.94 -12.53
C PHE A 197 -29.92 -29.47 -12.64
N THR A 198 -30.90 -29.08 -11.86
CA THR A 198 -31.33 -27.67 -11.79
C THR A 198 -30.25 -26.82 -11.16
N GLU A 199 -29.66 -27.27 -10.06
CA GLU A 199 -28.57 -26.56 -9.36
C GLU A 199 -27.30 -26.52 -10.20
N LEU A 200 -26.92 -27.63 -10.87
CA LEU A 200 -25.80 -27.65 -11.82
C LEU A 200 -26.01 -26.64 -12.97
N THR A 201 -27.23 -26.58 -13.51
CA THR A 201 -27.58 -25.62 -14.57
C THR A 201 -27.51 -24.18 -14.04
N GLN A 202 -27.98 -23.93 -12.82
CA GLN A 202 -27.92 -22.59 -12.19
C GLN A 202 -26.46 -22.20 -11.92
N TYR A 203 -25.66 -23.12 -11.43
CA TYR A 203 -24.21 -22.90 -11.25
C TYR A 203 -23.55 -22.52 -12.57
N CYS A 204 -23.75 -23.30 -13.65
CA CYS A 204 -23.20 -23.01 -14.96
C CYS A 204 -23.67 -21.63 -15.49
N LYS A 205 -24.94 -21.29 -15.34
CA LYS A 205 -25.46 -19.96 -15.73
C LYS A 205 -24.82 -18.83 -14.94
N LYS A 206 -24.58 -19.04 -13.64
CA LYS A 206 -23.87 -18.08 -12.79
C LYS A 206 -22.43 -17.88 -13.27
N GLN A 207 -21.72 -18.98 -13.57
CA GLN A 207 -20.33 -18.93 -14.07
C GLN A 207 -20.24 -18.20 -15.43
N ILE A 208 -21.15 -18.46 -16.34
CA ILE A 208 -21.22 -17.77 -17.65
C ILE A 208 -21.42 -16.27 -17.44
N LYS A 209 -22.38 -15.88 -16.58
CA LYS A 209 -22.63 -14.48 -16.28
C LYS A 209 -21.41 -13.80 -15.65
N GLN A 210 -20.72 -14.49 -14.76
CA GLN A 210 -19.48 -14.01 -14.14
C GLN A 210 -18.39 -13.82 -15.20
N ALA A 211 -18.22 -14.78 -16.12
CA ALA A 211 -17.28 -14.68 -17.24
C ALA A 211 -17.57 -13.51 -18.18
N GLU A 212 -18.85 -13.19 -18.43
CA GLU A 212 -19.26 -12.04 -19.24
C GLU A 212 -18.93 -10.70 -18.57
N LEU A 213 -18.96 -10.65 -17.23
CA LEU A 213 -18.66 -9.45 -16.45
C LEU A 213 -17.16 -9.28 -16.20
N ASN A 214 -16.41 -10.38 -16.16
CA ASN A 214 -14.99 -10.39 -15.79
C ASN A 214 -14.11 -9.42 -16.59
N PRO A 215 -14.23 -9.26 -17.93
CA PRO A 215 -13.43 -8.30 -18.68
C PRO A 215 -13.62 -6.86 -18.19
N LYS A 216 -14.84 -6.48 -17.83
CA LYS A 216 -15.14 -5.15 -17.30
C LYS A 216 -14.60 -4.96 -15.89
N ILE A 217 -14.67 -6.01 -15.06
CA ILE A 217 -14.07 -6.01 -13.72
C ILE A 217 -12.55 -5.83 -13.83
N LEU A 218 -11.90 -6.54 -14.76
CA LEU A 218 -10.46 -6.42 -14.99
C LEU A 218 -10.05 -5.04 -15.49
N GLU A 219 -10.85 -4.43 -16.37
CA GLU A 219 -10.63 -3.05 -16.83
C GLU A 219 -10.67 -2.06 -15.64
N ILE A 220 -11.71 -2.15 -14.80
CA ILE A 220 -11.83 -1.31 -13.61
C ILE A 220 -10.67 -1.57 -12.63
N ALA A 221 -10.32 -2.83 -12.43
CA ALA A 221 -9.20 -3.20 -11.58
C ALA A 221 -7.87 -2.61 -12.06
N GLU A 222 -7.64 -2.57 -13.38
CA GLU A 222 -6.44 -1.96 -13.96
C GLU A 222 -6.43 -0.43 -13.79
N GLN A 223 -7.58 0.22 -13.93
CA GLN A 223 -7.71 1.64 -13.62
C GLN A 223 -7.44 1.93 -12.14
N VAL A 224 -7.94 1.08 -11.24
CA VAL A 224 -7.66 1.17 -9.79
C VAL A 224 -6.18 0.92 -9.50
N ARG A 225 -5.55 -0.09 -10.11
CA ARG A 225 -4.10 -0.35 -9.98
C ARG A 225 -3.29 0.87 -10.39
N THR A 226 -3.60 1.43 -11.57
CA THR A 226 -2.94 2.63 -12.08
C THR A 226 -3.11 3.82 -11.14
N LYS A 227 -4.33 4.07 -10.66
CA LYS A 227 -4.62 5.12 -9.66
C LYS A 227 -3.84 4.91 -8.36
N ASN A 228 -3.73 3.67 -7.89
CA ASN A 228 -3.08 3.32 -6.63
C ASN A 228 -1.54 3.36 -6.69
N THR A 229 -0.94 3.56 -7.87
CA THR A 229 0.49 3.89 -7.99
C THR A 229 0.81 5.29 -7.45
N LEU A 230 -0.19 6.13 -7.30
CA LEU A 230 -0.07 7.45 -6.69
C LEU A 230 -0.65 7.45 -5.29
N LEU A 231 -0.07 8.26 -4.43
CA LEU A 231 -0.64 8.53 -3.11
C LEU A 231 -1.97 9.27 -3.24
N CYS A 232 -2.92 8.99 -2.35
CA CYS A 232 -4.11 9.80 -2.24
C CYS A 232 -3.74 11.25 -1.86
N GLU A 233 -4.60 12.21 -2.18
CA GLU A 233 -4.34 13.63 -1.95
C GLU A 233 -3.93 13.93 -0.49
N LYS A 234 -4.59 13.30 0.47
CA LYS A 234 -4.30 13.47 1.91
C LYS A 234 -2.89 12.99 2.27
N ASP A 235 -2.48 11.85 1.75
CA ASP A 235 -1.16 11.28 2.00
C ASP A 235 -0.10 12.07 1.25
N LEU A 236 -0.34 12.44 -0.01
CA LEU A 236 0.54 13.28 -0.80
C LEU A 236 0.82 14.62 -0.11
N GLN A 237 -0.22 15.30 0.40
CA GLN A 237 -0.05 16.56 1.15
C GLN A 237 0.78 16.36 2.41
N ARG A 238 0.60 15.25 3.13
CA ARG A 238 1.36 14.91 4.33
C ARG A 238 2.83 14.65 4.02
N PHE A 239 3.11 13.79 3.05
CA PHE A 239 4.47 13.46 2.63
C PHE A 239 5.21 14.68 2.08
N SER A 240 4.54 15.50 1.24
CA SER A 240 5.12 16.74 0.71
C SER A 240 5.48 17.76 1.79
N LYS A 241 4.65 17.92 2.84
CA LYS A 241 4.99 18.79 3.97
C LYS A 241 6.24 18.32 4.70
N TYR A 242 6.37 17.01 4.94
CA TYR A 242 7.56 16.44 5.59
C TYR A 242 8.80 16.60 4.71
N GLN A 243 8.67 16.35 3.41
CA GLN A 243 9.78 16.52 2.46
C GLN A 243 10.30 17.96 2.50
N VAL A 244 9.43 18.95 2.31
CA VAL A 244 9.81 20.36 2.32
C VAL A 244 10.47 20.78 3.65
N MET A 245 9.97 20.26 4.77
CA MET A 245 10.54 20.54 6.09
C MET A 245 11.94 19.95 6.22
N LEU A 246 12.15 18.69 5.82
CA LEU A 246 13.45 18.02 5.87
C LEU A 246 14.45 18.66 4.89
N ASP A 247 14.01 19.06 3.70
CA ASP A 247 14.84 19.76 2.73
C ASP A 247 15.32 21.11 3.28
N ASN A 248 14.42 21.86 3.94
CA ASN A 248 14.77 23.11 4.59
C ASN A 248 15.75 22.92 5.76
N GLU A 249 15.57 21.85 6.57
CA GLU A 249 16.50 21.51 7.66
C GLU A 249 17.88 21.14 7.11
N LEU A 250 17.93 20.32 6.06
CA LEU A 250 19.16 19.92 5.38
C LEU A 250 19.91 21.13 4.83
N TYR A 251 19.20 21.99 4.08
CA TYR A 251 19.79 23.21 3.52
C TYR A 251 20.37 24.12 4.60
N LYS A 252 19.64 24.36 5.71
CA LYS A 252 20.11 25.17 6.84
C LYS A 252 21.33 24.57 7.50
N ALA A 253 21.37 23.23 7.70
CA ALA A 253 22.50 22.55 8.32
C ALA A 253 23.76 22.63 7.43
N ILE A 254 23.62 22.39 6.13
CA ILE A 254 24.74 22.51 5.16
C ILE A 254 25.26 23.94 5.09
N LYS A 255 24.35 24.93 5.05
CA LYS A 255 24.75 26.35 5.05
C LYS A 255 25.51 26.73 6.34
N ALA A 256 24.99 26.31 7.50
CA ALA A 256 25.62 26.58 8.78
C ALA A 256 27.01 25.94 8.90
N LEU A 257 27.16 24.69 8.41
CA LEU A 257 28.46 24.03 8.35
C LEU A 257 29.46 24.77 7.47
N ARG A 258 29.05 25.16 6.26
CA ARG A 258 29.90 25.94 5.35
C ARG A 258 30.32 27.27 5.95
N ASP A 259 29.40 27.96 6.60
CA ASP A 259 29.67 29.26 7.24
C ASP A 259 30.62 29.09 8.43
N ALA A 260 30.48 28.03 9.23
CA ALA A 260 31.39 27.69 10.34
C ALA A 260 32.80 27.37 9.85
N GLN A 261 32.92 26.56 8.80
CA GLN A 261 34.22 26.23 8.18
C GLN A 261 34.90 27.45 7.57
N ALA A 262 34.12 28.32 6.88
CA ALA A 262 34.64 29.55 6.33
C ALA A 262 35.12 30.52 7.41
N TRP A 263 34.41 30.65 8.53
CA TRP A 263 34.83 31.45 9.69
C TRP A 263 36.13 30.90 10.29
N ARG A 264 36.25 29.59 10.53
CA ARG A 264 37.47 28.94 11.00
C ARG A 264 38.70 29.26 10.12
N LEU A 265 38.56 29.10 8.79
CA LEU A 265 39.66 29.36 7.85
C LEU A 265 40.09 30.82 7.86
N LYS A 266 39.18 31.76 8.05
CA LYS A 266 39.54 33.20 8.17
C LYS A 266 40.26 33.46 9.49
N THR A 267 39.87 32.88 10.59
CA THR A 267 40.47 33.07 11.92
C THR A 267 41.87 32.45 11.97
N THR A 268 42.10 31.31 11.34
CA THR A 268 43.41 30.65 11.28
C THR A 268 44.39 31.52 10.46
N LYS A 269 43.98 32.04 9.30
CA LYS A 269 44.82 32.94 8.49
C LYS A 269 45.16 34.24 9.21
N SER A 270 44.23 34.79 10.00
CA SER A 270 44.50 36.02 10.80
C SER A 270 45.53 35.76 11.90
N ASN A 271 45.48 34.59 12.55
CA ASN A 271 46.47 34.24 13.59
C ASN A 271 47.87 33.98 13.03
N ASP A 272 47.98 33.38 11.84
CA ASP A 272 49.24 33.15 11.17
C ASP A 272 49.94 34.46 10.76
N THR A 273 49.14 35.48 10.38
CA THR A 273 49.67 36.82 10.04
C THR A 273 50.12 37.60 11.29
N VAL A 274 49.50 37.38 12.44
CA VAL A 274 49.89 38.04 13.71
C VAL A 274 51.15 37.40 14.31
N ASN A 275 51.31 36.08 14.19
CA ASN A 275 52.49 35.37 14.68
C ASN A 275 53.74 35.56 13.78
N GLY A 276 53.56 35.93 12.52
CA GLY A 276 54.64 36.25 11.59
C GLY A 276 55.34 37.61 11.80
N PHE A 277 54.74 38.47 12.64
CA PHE A 277 55.29 39.83 12.94
C PHE A 277 56.10 39.92 14.26
N VAL A 278 56.35 38.84 14.97
CA VAL A 278 56.99 38.85 16.29
C VAL A 278 58.44 38.32 16.29
N LEU A 279 59.06 38.07 15.13
CA LEU A 279 60.47 37.66 15.07
C LEU A 279 61.33 38.57 14.16
N GLU A 280 61.27 39.88 14.37
CA GLU A 280 62.31 40.79 13.96
C GLU A 280 62.44 41.92 14.98
N SER A 281 63.15 41.69 16.10
CA SER A 281 63.82 42.71 16.88
C SER A 281 64.90 42.09 17.72
N ASP A 282 66.15 42.32 17.20
CA ASP A 282 67.46 42.32 17.85
C ASP A 282 68.06 40.99 18.32
#